data_61bb6f8dbe0b3ac62baed361181d81aa
#
_entry.id   61bb6f8dbe0b3ac62baed361181d81aa
#
_cell.length_a   1.000
_cell.length_b   1.000
_cell.length_c   1.000
_cell.angle_alpha   90.00
_cell.angle_beta   90.00
_cell.angle_gamma   90.00
#
_symmetry.space_group_name_H-M   'P 1'
#
loop_
_entity.id
_entity.type
_entity.pdbx_description
1 polymer ?
#
loop_
_entity_poly.entity_id
_entity_poly.type
_entity_poly.pdbx_seq_one_letter_code
_entity_poly.pdbx_strand_id
1 'polypeptide(L)'
;MRAWIAARLAQTVLVVVLSLTAVFGMVRLAGDPVLLFMPMDIQAKDVNEYRQRLGFNDPVLVQYARFMQGAVRGDFGESLRYRRDALGLVLERLPATLLLAGTAMLLTLTVAVPLGVVTAVRRDRAVDHAGTVLTVLGQAIPGFWLGLMLIYVFAVQLRWLPTGGMGGLAHLVMPSIVLAAFYAARVARLTRSAVLDALGEDYVLTARAKGLAERRVVGKHALRNSAIPIVTLAGLEAGQLLGGAVVTETIFAWPGLGRLTVQALLNRDFPLVMAAVSFTSIVYTLMNLVVDLLYGWLDPRVRSGA
;
A
#
# COMPACT_ATOMS: atom_id res chain seq x y z
N MET A 1 16.11 16.24 18.06
CA MET A 1 15.01 16.37 17.11
C MET A 1 15.48 16.74 15.70
N ARG A 2 16.20 17.87 15.50
CA ARG A 2 16.64 18.28 14.15
C ARG A 2 17.54 17.23 13.46
N ALA A 3 18.52 16.67 14.18
CA ALA A 3 19.42 15.64 13.63
C ALA A 3 18.67 14.35 13.24
N TRP A 4 17.70 13.91 14.03
CA TRP A 4 16.87 12.75 13.73
C TRP A 4 16.00 12.97 12.48
N ILE A 5 15.34 14.14 12.36
CA ILE A 5 14.56 14.49 11.16
C ILE A 5 15.47 14.55 9.93
N ALA A 6 16.65 15.18 10.05
CA ALA A 6 17.61 15.24 8.95
C ALA A 6 18.09 13.86 8.50
N ALA A 7 18.34 12.94 9.45
CA ALA A 7 18.71 11.55 9.13
C ALA A 7 17.56 10.81 8.41
N ARG A 8 16.30 11.00 8.84
CA ARG A 8 15.12 10.40 8.16
C ARG A 8 14.93 10.95 6.76
N LEU A 9 15.07 12.26 6.57
CA LEU A 9 15.02 12.88 5.24
C LEU A 9 16.15 12.37 4.34
N ALA A 10 17.38 12.26 4.84
CA ALA A 10 18.48 11.70 4.07
C ALA A 10 18.24 10.24 3.68
N GLN A 11 17.71 9.42 4.60
CA GLN A 11 17.30 8.03 4.30
C GLN A 11 16.20 7.99 3.23
N THR A 12 15.19 8.85 3.32
CA THR A 12 14.11 8.96 2.33
C THR A 12 14.68 9.28 0.94
N VAL A 13 15.54 10.27 0.84
CA VAL A 13 16.19 10.65 -0.43
C VAL A 13 17.02 9.48 -0.98
N LEU A 14 17.80 8.81 -0.12
CA LEU A 14 18.60 7.65 -0.52
C LEU A 14 17.71 6.52 -1.06
N VAL A 15 16.63 6.19 -0.38
CA VAL A 15 15.68 5.13 -0.81
C VAL A 15 15.04 5.50 -2.15
N VAL A 16 14.63 6.76 -2.34
CA VAL A 16 14.06 7.22 -3.61
C VAL A 16 15.08 7.08 -4.73
N VAL A 17 16.33 7.55 -4.54
CA VAL A 17 17.38 7.42 -5.54
C VAL A 17 17.68 5.96 -5.89
N LEU A 18 17.77 5.09 -4.87
CA LEU A 18 18.00 3.65 -5.09
C LEU A 18 16.81 3.01 -5.83
N SER A 19 15.56 3.38 -5.49
CA SER A 19 14.37 2.88 -6.18
C SER A 19 14.35 3.30 -7.64
N LEU A 20 14.61 4.58 -7.94
CA LEU A 20 14.70 5.08 -9.31
C LEU A 20 15.82 4.38 -10.09
N THR A 21 16.99 4.17 -9.47
CA THR A 21 18.11 3.43 -10.08
C THR A 21 17.71 1.98 -10.40
N ALA A 22 17.02 1.31 -9.46
CA ALA A 22 16.54 -0.04 -9.67
C ALA A 22 15.51 -0.12 -10.81
N VAL A 23 14.58 0.83 -10.89
CA VAL A 23 13.58 0.90 -11.98
C VAL A 23 14.28 1.08 -13.33
N PHE A 24 15.24 2.01 -13.43
CA PHE A 24 16.03 2.20 -14.63
C PHE A 24 16.78 0.92 -15.03
N GLY A 25 17.44 0.26 -14.07
CA GLY A 25 18.16 -0.98 -14.29
C GLY A 25 17.26 -2.12 -14.75
N MET A 26 16.10 -2.30 -14.10
CA MET A 26 15.13 -3.35 -14.47
C MET A 26 14.61 -3.19 -15.90
N VAL A 27 14.28 -1.97 -16.30
CA VAL A 27 13.85 -1.69 -17.68
C VAL A 27 14.95 -2.05 -18.70
N ARG A 28 16.20 -1.78 -18.35
CA ARG A 28 17.36 -2.14 -19.20
C ARG A 28 17.60 -3.65 -19.29
N LEU A 29 17.45 -4.36 -18.18
CA LEU A 29 17.59 -5.82 -18.14
C LEU A 29 16.45 -6.54 -18.89
N ALA A 30 15.27 -5.92 -19.02
CA ALA A 30 14.15 -6.46 -19.78
C ALA A 30 14.40 -6.52 -21.29
N GLY A 31 15.49 -5.92 -21.78
CA GLY A 31 15.91 -5.94 -23.19
C GLY A 31 16.05 -4.55 -23.80
N ASP A 32 16.22 -4.51 -25.13
CA ASP A 32 16.28 -3.26 -25.86
C ASP A 32 14.88 -2.63 -25.96
N PRO A 33 14.66 -1.49 -25.30
CA PRO A 33 13.35 -0.88 -25.32
C PRO A 33 12.82 -0.63 -26.74
N VAL A 34 13.69 -0.21 -27.68
CA VAL A 34 13.29 0.14 -29.03
C VAL A 34 12.75 -1.08 -29.79
N LEU A 35 13.43 -2.22 -29.70
CA LEU A 35 12.97 -3.45 -30.35
C LEU A 35 11.66 -3.99 -29.76
N LEU A 36 11.38 -3.68 -28.49
CA LEU A 36 10.18 -4.10 -27.81
C LEU A 36 8.96 -3.23 -28.17
N PHE A 37 9.18 -2.03 -28.71
CA PHE A 37 8.12 -1.06 -29.03
C PHE A 37 7.67 -1.07 -30.48
N MET A 38 8.52 -1.56 -31.37
CA MET A 38 8.24 -1.46 -32.77
C MET A 38 7.36 -2.61 -33.25
N PRO A 39 6.40 -2.34 -34.16
CA PRO A 39 5.73 -3.39 -34.93
C PRO A 39 6.76 -4.25 -35.67
N MET A 40 6.47 -5.55 -35.80
CA MET A 40 7.40 -6.51 -36.44
C MET A 40 7.76 -6.19 -37.90
N ASP A 41 7.03 -5.28 -38.54
CA ASP A 41 7.19 -4.93 -39.98
C ASP A 41 8.09 -3.71 -40.25
N ILE A 42 8.79 -3.17 -39.25
CA ILE A 42 9.60 -1.96 -39.43
C ILE A 42 11.01 -2.32 -39.96
N GLN A 43 11.48 -1.53 -40.94
CA GLN A 43 12.80 -1.70 -41.51
C GLN A 43 13.89 -1.32 -40.49
N ALA A 44 15.03 -2.03 -40.53
CA ALA A 44 16.16 -1.78 -39.62
C ALA A 44 16.71 -0.33 -39.62
N LYS A 45 16.46 0.42 -40.70
CA LYS A 45 16.84 1.83 -40.84
C LYS A 45 15.97 2.71 -39.89
N ASP A 46 14.70 2.46 -39.81
CA ASP A 46 13.78 3.23 -38.97
C ASP A 46 14.01 2.94 -37.48
N VAL A 47 14.45 1.71 -37.14
CA VAL A 47 14.85 1.33 -35.77
C VAL A 47 16.02 2.18 -35.29
N ASN A 48 17.03 2.38 -36.11
CA ASN A 48 18.21 3.17 -35.74
C ASN A 48 17.86 4.66 -35.59
N GLU A 49 17.01 5.20 -36.45
CA GLU A 49 16.54 6.58 -36.34
C GLU A 49 15.73 6.81 -35.06
N TYR A 50 14.90 5.86 -34.69
CA TYR A 50 14.12 5.91 -33.46
C TYR A 50 15.00 5.79 -32.21
N ARG A 51 16.04 4.91 -32.24
CA ARG A 51 17.05 4.82 -31.17
C ARG A 51 17.77 6.14 -30.97
N GLN A 52 18.13 6.79 -32.08
CA GLN A 52 18.86 8.07 -32.07
C GLN A 52 17.99 9.20 -31.51
N ARG A 53 16.71 9.27 -31.93
CA ARG A 53 15.72 10.26 -31.41
C ARG A 53 15.44 10.10 -29.93
N LEU A 54 15.37 8.87 -29.42
CA LEU A 54 15.11 8.57 -28.01
C LEU A 54 16.39 8.55 -27.15
N GLY A 55 17.57 8.74 -27.77
CA GLY A 55 18.87 8.75 -27.09
C GLY A 55 19.31 7.40 -26.54
N PHE A 56 18.76 6.28 -27.07
CA PHE A 56 19.17 4.94 -26.66
C PHE A 56 20.54 4.51 -27.16
N ASN A 57 21.14 5.25 -28.12
CA ASN A 57 22.51 5.06 -28.59
C ASN A 57 23.53 5.74 -27.67
N ASP A 58 23.10 6.58 -26.74
CA ASP A 58 24.01 7.25 -25.81
C ASP A 58 24.56 6.24 -24.76
N PRO A 59 25.75 6.53 -24.18
CA PRO A 59 26.26 5.73 -23.07
C PRO A 59 25.23 5.60 -21.93
N VAL A 60 25.19 4.42 -21.28
CA VAL A 60 24.20 4.12 -20.25
C VAL A 60 24.17 5.16 -19.12
N LEU A 61 25.34 5.71 -18.75
CA LEU A 61 25.43 6.77 -17.73
C LEU A 61 24.77 8.07 -18.17
N VAL A 62 24.81 8.41 -19.44
CA VAL A 62 24.14 9.61 -20.00
C VAL A 62 22.66 9.41 -19.98
N GLN A 63 22.17 8.22 -20.34
CA GLN A 63 20.76 7.88 -20.28
C GLN A 63 20.23 7.88 -18.85
N TYR A 64 21.01 7.34 -17.90
CA TYR A 64 20.69 7.37 -16.48
C TYR A 64 20.62 8.81 -15.94
N ALA A 65 21.59 9.64 -16.27
CA ALA A 65 21.59 11.05 -15.87
C ALA A 65 20.36 11.80 -16.41
N ARG A 66 20.01 11.56 -17.68
CA ARG A 66 18.80 12.12 -18.31
C ARG A 66 17.52 11.64 -17.63
N PHE A 67 17.43 10.33 -17.31
CA PHE A 67 16.32 9.78 -16.57
C PHE A 67 16.17 10.41 -15.18
N MET A 68 17.26 10.52 -14.42
CA MET A 68 17.24 11.16 -13.10
C MET A 68 16.87 12.64 -13.17
N GLN A 69 17.36 13.35 -14.17
CA GLN A 69 16.99 14.76 -14.41
C GLN A 69 15.50 14.89 -14.77
N GLY A 70 14.97 14.00 -15.61
CA GLY A 70 13.56 13.93 -15.95
C GLY A 70 12.72 13.61 -14.72
N ALA A 71 13.08 12.60 -13.93
CA ALA A 71 12.38 12.21 -12.72
C ALA A 71 12.24 13.36 -11.71
N VAL A 72 13.31 14.15 -11.52
CA VAL A 72 13.28 15.35 -10.65
C VAL A 72 12.32 16.43 -11.16
N ARG A 73 12.12 16.52 -12.48
CA ARG A 73 11.21 17.46 -13.11
C ARG A 73 9.81 16.92 -13.32
N GLY A 74 9.58 15.63 -13.02
CA GLY A 74 8.34 14.93 -13.28
C GLY A 74 8.15 14.57 -14.76
N ASP A 75 9.20 14.65 -15.56
CA ASP A 75 9.17 14.29 -16.99
C ASP A 75 9.68 12.85 -17.16
N PHE A 76 8.77 11.94 -17.39
CA PHE A 76 9.04 10.52 -17.70
C PHE A 76 8.83 10.21 -19.19
N GLY A 77 8.53 11.21 -20.01
CA GLY A 77 8.18 11.08 -21.41
C GLY A 77 6.71 10.73 -21.65
N GLU A 78 6.40 10.48 -22.92
CA GLU A 78 5.05 10.14 -23.37
C GLU A 78 4.82 8.62 -23.34
N SER A 79 3.64 8.20 -22.85
CA SER A 79 3.14 6.84 -22.99
C SER A 79 3.03 6.46 -24.47
N LEU A 80 3.60 5.34 -24.84
CA LEU A 80 3.61 4.86 -26.22
C LEU A 80 2.21 4.41 -26.67
N ARG A 81 1.44 3.87 -25.73
CA ARG A 81 0.07 3.40 -25.98
C ARG A 81 -0.94 4.54 -26.00
N TYR A 82 -0.88 5.43 -25.03
CA TYR A 82 -1.90 6.47 -24.83
C TYR A 82 -1.56 7.78 -25.54
N ARG A 83 -0.31 7.96 -26.02
CA ARG A 83 0.18 9.19 -26.66
C ARG A 83 -0.08 10.43 -25.82
N ARG A 84 0.14 10.32 -24.52
CA ARG A 84 -0.07 11.35 -23.50
C ARG A 84 1.09 11.32 -22.51
N ASP A 85 1.29 12.39 -21.78
CA ASP A 85 2.28 12.47 -20.70
C ASP A 85 2.07 11.32 -19.69
N ALA A 86 3.17 10.60 -19.41
CA ALA A 86 3.15 9.41 -18.57
C ALA A 86 2.80 9.74 -17.11
N LEU A 87 3.35 10.85 -16.56
CA LEU A 87 3.04 11.27 -15.19
C LEU A 87 1.59 11.73 -15.07
N GLY A 88 1.07 12.44 -16.07
CA GLY A 88 -0.33 12.85 -16.11
C GLY A 88 -1.28 11.67 -16.01
N LEU A 89 -1.01 10.57 -16.76
CA LEU A 89 -1.78 9.33 -16.67
C LEU A 89 -1.71 8.67 -15.29
N VAL A 90 -0.55 8.71 -14.64
CA VAL A 90 -0.35 8.21 -13.28
C VAL A 90 -1.18 9.01 -12.28
N LEU A 91 -1.12 10.34 -12.35
CA LEU A 91 -1.85 11.23 -11.45
C LEU A 91 -3.37 11.10 -11.61
N GLU A 92 -3.87 10.85 -12.83
CA GLU A 92 -5.30 10.59 -13.10
C GLU A 92 -5.79 9.31 -12.38
N ARG A 93 -4.92 8.32 -12.14
CA ARG A 93 -5.28 7.04 -11.48
C ARG A 93 -5.09 7.05 -9.97
N LEU A 94 -4.31 7.99 -9.46
CA LEU A 94 -4.01 8.09 -8.04
C LEU A 94 -5.25 8.20 -7.14
N PRO A 95 -6.28 9.04 -7.45
CA PRO A 95 -7.46 9.15 -6.61
C PRO A 95 -8.22 7.83 -6.42
N ALA A 96 -8.27 6.99 -7.46
CA ALA A 96 -8.92 5.69 -7.39
C ALA A 96 -8.18 4.73 -6.43
N THR A 97 -6.84 4.68 -6.49
CA THR A 97 -6.02 3.89 -5.57
C THR A 97 -6.15 4.40 -4.13
N LEU A 98 -6.10 5.73 -3.92
CA LEU A 98 -6.25 6.32 -2.59
C LEU A 98 -7.64 6.06 -1.99
N LEU A 99 -8.70 6.11 -2.80
CA LEU A 99 -10.05 5.78 -2.37
C LEU A 99 -10.15 4.32 -1.90
N LEU A 100 -9.60 3.38 -2.68
CA LEU A 100 -9.59 1.97 -2.33
C LEU A 100 -8.75 1.70 -1.08
N ALA A 101 -7.53 2.24 -1.01
CA ALA A 101 -6.65 2.09 0.15
C ALA A 101 -7.26 2.71 1.41
N GLY A 102 -7.85 3.91 1.29
CA GLY A 102 -8.52 4.60 2.40
C GLY A 102 -9.73 3.84 2.93
N THR A 103 -10.58 3.31 2.04
CA THR A 103 -11.74 2.49 2.44
C THR A 103 -11.31 1.15 3.06
N ALA A 104 -10.28 0.51 2.51
CA ALA A 104 -9.72 -0.71 3.09
C ALA A 104 -9.10 -0.45 4.48
N MET A 105 -8.39 0.66 4.67
CA MET A 105 -7.84 1.05 5.97
C MET A 105 -8.95 1.34 6.99
N LEU A 106 -9.98 2.08 6.59
CA LEU A 106 -11.13 2.35 7.44
C LEU A 106 -11.82 1.03 7.87
N LEU A 107 -12.03 0.13 6.92
CA LEU A 107 -12.59 -1.20 7.21
C LEU A 107 -11.67 -2.01 8.13
N THR A 108 -10.36 -1.98 7.89
CA THR A 108 -9.36 -2.61 8.76
C THR A 108 -9.50 -2.12 10.20
N LEU A 109 -9.50 -0.82 10.43
CA LEU A 109 -9.55 -0.27 11.78
C LEU A 109 -10.91 -0.51 12.45
N THR A 110 -12.02 -0.34 11.72
CA THR A 110 -13.38 -0.51 12.26
C THR A 110 -13.71 -1.96 12.61
N VAL A 111 -13.09 -2.93 11.96
CA VAL A 111 -13.28 -4.37 12.25
C VAL A 111 -12.20 -4.89 13.20
N ALA A 112 -10.93 -4.62 12.93
CA ALA A 112 -9.82 -5.23 13.64
C ALA A 112 -9.68 -4.74 15.09
N VAL A 113 -9.87 -3.44 15.33
CA VAL A 113 -9.71 -2.89 16.69
C VAL A 113 -10.81 -3.45 17.63
N PRO A 114 -12.12 -3.40 17.30
CA PRO A 114 -13.14 -4.03 18.13
C PRO A 114 -12.93 -5.54 18.30
N LEU A 115 -12.54 -6.26 17.24
CA LEU A 115 -12.26 -7.70 17.31
C LEU A 115 -11.12 -7.98 18.28
N GLY A 116 -10.01 -7.25 18.20
CA GLY A 116 -8.88 -7.41 19.11
C GLY A 116 -9.23 -7.10 20.57
N VAL A 117 -10.02 -6.03 20.81
CA VAL A 117 -10.50 -5.69 22.15
C VAL A 117 -11.42 -6.78 22.71
N VAL A 118 -12.39 -7.25 21.92
CA VAL A 118 -13.37 -8.27 22.38
C VAL A 118 -12.67 -9.60 22.69
N THR A 119 -11.72 -10.02 21.86
CA THR A 119 -10.93 -11.23 22.09
C THR A 119 -10.02 -11.11 23.31
N ALA A 120 -9.41 -9.93 23.55
CA ALA A 120 -8.63 -9.67 24.77
C ALA A 120 -9.48 -9.73 26.05
N VAL A 121 -10.62 -9.04 26.06
CA VAL A 121 -11.53 -9.00 27.24
C VAL A 121 -12.14 -10.37 27.52
N ARG A 122 -12.37 -11.18 26.50
CA ARG A 122 -12.93 -12.53 26.62
C ARG A 122 -11.89 -13.62 26.46
N ARG A 123 -10.67 -13.34 26.93
CA ARG A 123 -9.52 -14.27 26.87
C ARG A 123 -9.93 -15.69 27.31
N ASP A 124 -9.41 -16.69 26.61
CA ASP A 124 -9.60 -18.13 26.85
C ASP A 124 -11.06 -18.62 26.74
N ARG A 125 -11.98 -17.78 26.18
CA ARG A 125 -13.37 -18.16 25.90
C ARG A 125 -13.57 -18.48 24.42
N ALA A 126 -14.68 -19.09 24.06
CA ALA A 126 -15.03 -19.43 22.68
C ALA A 126 -14.93 -18.24 21.70
N VAL A 127 -15.26 -17.04 22.16
CA VAL A 127 -15.14 -15.79 21.36
C VAL A 127 -13.66 -15.47 21.03
N ASP A 128 -12.75 -15.69 21.97
CA ASP A 128 -11.32 -15.52 21.75
C ASP A 128 -10.79 -16.55 20.74
N HIS A 129 -11.14 -17.81 20.89
CA HIS A 129 -10.76 -18.86 19.94
C HIS A 129 -11.32 -18.58 18.55
N ALA A 130 -12.59 -18.23 18.43
CA ALA A 130 -13.21 -17.89 17.15
C ALA A 130 -12.56 -16.68 16.48
N GLY A 131 -12.28 -15.60 17.25
CA GLY A 131 -11.57 -14.42 16.75
C GLY A 131 -10.15 -14.74 16.30
N THR A 132 -9.43 -15.59 17.04
CA THR A 132 -8.10 -16.06 16.67
C THR A 132 -8.13 -16.87 15.36
N VAL A 133 -9.08 -17.81 15.22
CA VAL A 133 -9.26 -18.55 13.97
C VAL A 133 -9.55 -17.60 12.80
N LEU A 134 -10.45 -16.63 12.99
CA LEU A 134 -10.78 -15.65 11.96
C LEU A 134 -9.54 -14.85 11.52
N THR A 135 -8.69 -14.43 12.45
CA THR A 135 -7.44 -13.70 12.12
C THR A 135 -6.42 -14.59 11.41
N VAL A 136 -6.31 -15.88 11.78
CA VAL A 136 -5.45 -16.83 11.09
C VAL A 136 -5.95 -17.06 9.67
N LEU A 137 -7.25 -17.27 9.47
CA LEU A 137 -7.85 -17.43 8.13
C LEU A 137 -7.64 -16.19 7.26
N GLY A 138 -7.80 -14.97 7.82
CA GLY A 138 -7.59 -13.71 7.12
C GLY A 138 -6.15 -13.54 6.60
N GLN A 139 -5.16 -14.18 7.23
CA GLN A 139 -3.76 -14.17 6.76
C GLN A 139 -3.41 -15.36 5.86
N ALA A 140 -4.02 -16.51 6.10
CA ALA A 140 -3.72 -17.74 5.37
C ALA A 140 -4.34 -17.74 3.96
N ILE A 141 -5.48 -17.09 3.79
CA ILE A 141 -6.19 -17.05 2.52
C ILE A 141 -5.48 -16.09 1.55
N PRO A 142 -5.01 -16.55 0.38
CA PRO A 142 -4.43 -15.66 -0.61
C PRO A 142 -5.45 -14.61 -1.08
N GLY A 143 -5.05 -13.33 -1.11
CA GLY A 143 -5.96 -12.23 -1.47
C GLY A 143 -6.60 -12.40 -2.85
N PHE A 144 -5.85 -12.90 -3.84
CA PHE A 144 -6.40 -13.15 -5.17
C PHE A 144 -7.51 -14.22 -5.15
N TRP A 145 -7.32 -15.28 -4.38
CA TRP A 145 -8.33 -16.34 -4.24
C TRP A 145 -9.59 -15.80 -3.54
N LEU A 146 -9.40 -15.05 -2.46
CA LEU A 146 -10.52 -14.39 -1.75
C LEU A 146 -11.30 -13.48 -2.71
N GLY A 147 -10.61 -12.69 -3.53
CA GLY A 147 -11.24 -11.81 -4.52
C GLY A 147 -12.09 -12.59 -5.52
N LEU A 148 -11.54 -13.67 -6.10
CA LEU A 148 -12.27 -14.52 -7.04
C LEU A 148 -13.49 -15.19 -6.40
N MET A 149 -13.37 -15.66 -5.14
CA MET A 149 -14.48 -16.26 -4.41
C MET A 149 -15.58 -15.25 -4.09
N LEU A 150 -15.23 -14.03 -3.70
CA LEU A 150 -16.22 -12.97 -3.48
C LEU A 150 -16.95 -12.59 -4.78
N ILE A 151 -16.24 -12.46 -5.90
CA ILE A 151 -16.86 -12.24 -7.21
C ILE A 151 -17.81 -13.39 -7.54
N TYR A 152 -17.35 -14.63 -7.39
CA TYR A 152 -18.18 -15.81 -7.71
C TYR A 152 -19.46 -15.84 -6.88
N VAL A 153 -19.35 -15.67 -5.56
CA VAL A 153 -20.51 -15.76 -4.67
C VAL A 153 -21.42 -14.53 -4.82
N PHE A 154 -20.87 -13.32 -4.65
CA PHE A 154 -21.70 -12.11 -4.51
C PHE A 154 -22.08 -11.47 -5.85
N ALA A 155 -21.27 -11.61 -6.89
CA ALA A 155 -21.58 -11.00 -8.18
C ALA A 155 -22.21 -11.99 -9.16
N VAL A 156 -21.74 -13.25 -9.20
CA VAL A 156 -22.23 -14.24 -10.17
C VAL A 156 -23.43 -15.00 -9.64
N GLN A 157 -23.33 -15.59 -8.43
CA GLN A 157 -24.39 -16.43 -7.88
C GLN A 157 -25.54 -15.60 -7.30
N LEU A 158 -25.23 -14.69 -6.37
CA LEU A 158 -26.24 -13.88 -5.69
C LEU A 158 -26.64 -12.63 -6.48
N ARG A 159 -25.80 -12.12 -7.36
CA ARG A 159 -26.00 -10.90 -8.16
C ARG A 159 -26.29 -9.65 -7.30
N TRP A 160 -25.72 -9.60 -6.11
CA TRP A 160 -25.89 -8.47 -5.18
C TRP A 160 -24.92 -7.33 -5.44
N LEU A 161 -23.71 -7.66 -5.91
CA LEU A 161 -22.63 -6.71 -6.10
C LEU A 161 -22.09 -6.79 -7.54
N PRO A 162 -21.54 -5.70 -8.08
CA PRO A 162 -20.92 -5.70 -9.40
C PRO A 162 -19.62 -6.52 -9.41
N THR A 163 -19.29 -7.15 -10.53
CA THR A 163 -18.08 -7.97 -10.70
C THR A 163 -16.78 -7.16 -10.59
N GLY A 164 -16.82 -5.86 -10.91
CA GLY A 164 -15.63 -4.99 -10.90
C GLY A 164 -15.89 -3.64 -11.55
N GLY A 165 -14.84 -2.89 -11.81
CA GLY A 165 -14.90 -1.51 -12.28
C GLY A 165 -15.07 -0.51 -11.14
N MET A 166 -15.25 0.77 -11.49
CA MET A 166 -15.48 1.87 -10.56
C MET A 166 -16.82 2.52 -10.88
N GLY A 167 -17.66 2.66 -9.86
CA GLY A 167 -18.99 3.26 -9.97
C GLY A 167 -19.42 3.84 -8.61
N GLY A 168 -20.49 3.32 -8.02
CA GLY A 168 -20.93 3.71 -6.68
C GLY A 168 -20.27 2.88 -5.56
N LEU A 169 -20.79 3.03 -4.35
CA LEU A 169 -20.27 2.33 -3.15
C LEU A 169 -20.26 0.80 -3.30
N ALA A 170 -21.20 0.22 -4.05
CA ALA A 170 -21.25 -1.22 -4.27
C ALA A 170 -19.96 -1.77 -4.92
N HIS A 171 -19.28 -0.99 -5.78
CA HIS A 171 -18.03 -1.38 -6.42
C HIS A 171 -16.83 -1.39 -5.46
N LEU A 172 -16.92 -0.68 -4.32
CA LEU A 172 -15.87 -0.62 -3.31
C LEU A 172 -15.93 -1.80 -2.31
N VAL A 173 -17.11 -2.41 -2.11
CA VAL A 173 -17.32 -3.40 -1.04
C VAL A 173 -16.34 -4.57 -1.14
N MET A 174 -16.39 -5.33 -2.23
CA MET A 174 -15.56 -6.52 -2.39
C MET A 174 -14.06 -6.20 -2.46
N PRO A 175 -13.58 -5.22 -3.27
CA PRO A 175 -12.18 -4.87 -3.30
C PRO A 175 -11.64 -4.41 -1.93
N SER A 176 -12.43 -3.63 -1.18
CA SER A 176 -12.02 -3.17 0.16
C SER A 176 -11.94 -4.32 1.17
N ILE A 177 -12.86 -5.29 1.12
CA ILE A 177 -12.82 -6.49 1.97
C ILE A 177 -11.55 -7.31 1.68
N VAL A 178 -11.25 -7.55 0.39
CA VAL A 178 -10.06 -8.32 0.00
C VAL A 178 -8.79 -7.63 0.48
N LEU A 179 -8.67 -6.33 0.22
CA LEU A 179 -7.50 -5.57 0.60
C LEU A 179 -7.37 -5.44 2.12
N ALA A 180 -8.48 -5.28 2.85
CA ALA A 180 -8.49 -5.16 4.30
C ALA A 180 -8.21 -6.48 5.03
N ALA A 181 -8.61 -7.63 4.49
CA ALA A 181 -8.62 -8.90 5.22
C ALA A 181 -7.27 -9.26 5.84
N PHE A 182 -6.19 -9.15 5.06
CA PHE A 182 -4.83 -9.44 5.52
C PHE A 182 -4.37 -8.48 6.62
N TYR A 183 -4.59 -7.19 6.44
CA TYR A 183 -4.17 -6.13 7.38
C TYR A 183 -5.01 -6.13 8.65
N ALA A 184 -6.32 -6.39 8.53
CA ALA A 184 -7.23 -6.50 9.67
C ALA A 184 -6.81 -7.63 10.61
N ALA A 185 -6.38 -8.75 10.07
CA ALA A 185 -5.89 -9.87 10.86
C ALA A 185 -4.64 -9.51 11.70
N ARG A 186 -3.71 -8.75 11.12
CA ARG A 186 -2.50 -8.28 11.82
C ARG A 186 -2.82 -7.25 12.90
N VAL A 187 -3.64 -6.25 12.56
CA VAL A 187 -4.07 -5.19 13.49
C VAL A 187 -4.88 -5.80 14.65
N ALA A 188 -5.79 -6.75 14.39
CA ALA A 188 -6.58 -7.40 15.44
C ALA A 188 -5.70 -8.17 16.44
N ARG A 189 -4.70 -8.92 15.97
CA ARG A 189 -3.77 -9.65 16.86
C ARG A 189 -2.93 -8.71 17.70
N LEU A 190 -2.37 -7.65 17.10
CA LEU A 190 -1.62 -6.65 17.87
C LEU A 190 -2.53 -5.96 18.89
N THR A 191 -3.74 -5.57 18.49
CA THR A 191 -4.71 -4.96 19.41
C THR A 191 -5.03 -5.89 20.57
N ARG A 192 -5.25 -7.18 20.30
CA ARG A 192 -5.48 -8.18 21.35
C ARG A 192 -4.31 -8.24 22.33
N SER A 193 -3.08 -8.36 21.84
CA SER A 193 -1.88 -8.41 22.69
C SER A 193 -1.75 -7.14 23.52
N ALA A 194 -1.76 -5.97 22.90
CA ALA A 194 -1.58 -4.70 23.56
C ALA A 194 -2.67 -4.41 24.63
N VAL A 195 -3.92 -4.83 24.37
CA VAL A 195 -5.02 -4.68 25.35
C VAL A 195 -4.85 -5.68 26.49
N LEU A 196 -4.40 -6.92 26.24
CA LEU A 196 -4.12 -7.89 27.30
C LEU A 196 -3.01 -7.39 28.23
N ASP A 197 -1.92 -6.87 27.67
CA ASP A 197 -0.81 -6.31 28.44
C ASP A 197 -1.32 -5.14 29.31
N ALA A 198 -2.07 -4.22 28.71
CA ALA A 198 -2.66 -3.08 29.44
C ALA A 198 -3.64 -3.49 30.55
N LEU A 199 -4.42 -4.57 30.35
CA LEU A 199 -5.36 -5.07 31.35
C LEU A 199 -4.65 -5.72 32.56
N GLY A 200 -3.38 -6.13 32.42
CA GLY A 200 -2.52 -6.66 33.50
C GLY A 200 -1.87 -5.60 34.37
N GLU A 201 -1.90 -4.32 33.99
CA GLU A 201 -1.21 -3.25 34.67
C GLU A 201 -1.90 -2.77 35.95
N ASP A 202 -1.12 -2.29 36.93
CA ASP A 202 -1.57 -1.85 38.26
C ASP A 202 -2.61 -0.73 38.23
N TYR A 203 -2.54 0.18 37.23
CA TYR A 203 -3.52 1.25 37.10
C TYR A 203 -4.93 0.73 36.73
N VAL A 204 -5.00 -0.42 36.06
CA VAL A 204 -6.27 -1.09 35.73
C VAL A 204 -6.85 -1.76 37.01
N LEU A 205 -6.01 -2.41 37.81
CA LEU A 205 -6.40 -2.94 39.11
C LEU A 205 -6.95 -1.83 40.02
N THR A 206 -6.26 -0.70 40.07
CA THR A 206 -6.71 0.50 40.82
C THR A 206 -8.04 1.03 40.31
N ALA A 207 -8.26 1.08 38.98
CA ALA A 207 -9.53 1.51 38.40
C ALA A 207 -10.68 0.60 38.78
N ARG A 208 -10.46 -0.73 38.78
CA ARG A 208 -11.45 -1.74 39.24
C ARG A 208 -11.72 -1.62 40.72
N ALA A 209 -10.69 -1.45 41.56
CA ALA A 209 -10.83 -1.24 43.00
C ALA A 209 -11.66 0.01 43.35
N LYS A 210 -11.62 1.05 42.53
CA LYS A 210 -12.48 2.25 42.63
C LYS A 210 -13.92 2.04 42.15
N GLY A 211 -14.30 0.82 41.78
CA GLY A 211 -15.67 0.48 41.35
C GLY A 211 -16.05 0.96 39.94
N LEU A 212 -15.05 1.27 39.08
CA LEU A 212 -15.38 1.69 37.72
C LEU A 212 -15.93 0.51 36.89
N ALA A 213 -16.99 0.78 36.13
CA ALA A 213 -17.60 -0.22 35.25
C ALA A 213 -16.57 -0.73 34.23
N GLU A 214 -16.55 -2.05 33.96
CA GLU A 214 -15.57 -2.70 33.08
C GLU A 214 -15.47 -2.06 31.68
N ARG A 215 -16.62 -1.63 31.13
CA ARG A 215 -16.66 -0.88 29.86
C ARG A 215 -15.80 0.40 29.90
N ARG A 216 -15.76 1.09 31.04
CA ARG A 216 -14.94 2.31 31.23
C ARG A 216 -13.48 1.95 31.45
N VAL A 217 -13.20 0.87 32.18
CA VAL A 217 -11.85 0.35 32.39
C VAL A 217 -11.22 -0.03 31.06
N VAL A 218 -11.91 -0.82 30.23
CA VAL A 218 -11.41 -1.24 28.92
C VAL A 218 -11.28 -0.05 27.97
N GLY A 219 -12.35 0.75 27.76
CA GLY A 219 -12.36 1.79 26.73
C GLY A 219 -11.47 3.00 27.06
N LYS A 220 -11.45 3.45 28.34
CA LYS A 220 -10.73 4.66 28.73
C LYS A 220 -9.32 4.39 29.26
N HIS A 221 -9.12 3.28 29.96
CA HIS A 221 -7.83 2.97 30.60
C HIS A 221 -6.98 2.01 29.78
N ALA A 222 -7.49 0.83 29.40
CA ALA A 222 -6.71 -0.14 28.64
C ALA A 222 -6.50 0.29 27.18
N LEU A 223 -7.59 0.55 26.42
CA LEU A 223 -7.51 0.85 25.00
C LEU A 223 -6.73 2.15 24.70
N ARG A 224 -6.88 3.18 25.55
CA ARG A 224 -6.15 4.42 25.39
C ARG A 224 -4.61 4.22 25.45
N ASN A 225 -4.16 3.39 26.38
CA ASN A 225 -2.74 3.09 26.54
C ASN A 225 -2.23 2.13 25.45
N SER A 226 -3.11 1.22 24.97
CA SER A 226 -2.82 0.34 23.84
C SER A 226 -2.88 1.07 22.49
N ALA A 227 -3.38 2.31 22.42
CA ALA A 227 -3.55 3.03 21.15
C ALA A 227 -2.22 3.31 20.44
N ILE A 228 -1.13 3.55 21.19
CA ILE A 228 0.18 3.86 20.59
C ILE A 228 0.64 2.74 19.65
N PRO A 229 0.81 1.47 20.09
CA PRO A 229 1.23 0.39 19.19
C PRO A 229 0.21 0.13 18.06
N ILE A 230 -1.10 0.29 18.32
CA ILE A 230 -2.15 0.08 17.31
C ILE A 230 -2.04 1.13 16.19
N VAL A 231 -1.94 2.42 16.55
CA VAL A 231 -1.81 3.51 15.56
C VAL A 231 -0.49 3.40 14.79
N THR A 232 0.58 3.01 15.47
CA THR A 232 1.89 2.78 14.83
C THR A 232 1.81 1.68 13.77
N LEU A 233 1.24 0.51 14.10
CA LEU A 233 1.07 -0.56 13.12
C LEU A 233 0.14 -0.13 11.99
N ALA A 234 -1.00 0.50 12.30
CA ALA A 234 -1.93 0.99 11.29
C ALA A 234 -1.26 1.97 10.31
N GLY A 235 -0.38 2.83 10.82
CA GLY A 235 0.41 3.73 9.98
C GLY A 235 1.35 2.99 9.03
N LEU A 236 2.08 1.98 9.52
CA LEU A 236 2.94 1.13 8.69
C LEU A 236 2.14 0.36 7.63
N GLU A 237 0.98 -0.18 8.01
CA GLU A 237 0.09 -0.90 7.08
C GLU A 237 -0.52 0.04 6.02
N ALA A 238 -0.74 1.32 6.33
CA ALA A 238 -1.23 2.30 5.36
C ALA A 238 -0.30 2.45 4.16
N GLY A 239 1.02 2.47 4.38
CA GLY A 239 2.00 2.44 3.30
C GLY A 239 1.93 1.16 2.46
N GLN A 240 1.83 0.01 3.12
CA GLN A 240 1.78 -1.29 2.45
C GLN A 240 0.49 -1.50 1.64
N LEU A 241 -0.63 -0.92 2.06
CA LEU A 241 -1.91 -0.97 1.33
C LEU A 241 -1.79 -0.41 -0.09
N LEU A 242 -0.98 0.64 -0.29
CA LEU A 242 -0.76 1.21 -1.63
C LEU A 242 -0.03 0.23 -2.56
N GLY A 243 0.96 -0.50 -2.05
CA GLY A 243 1.65 -1.56 -2.80
C GLY A 243 0.81 -2.82 -3.00
N GLY A 244 0.04 -3.21 -1.99
CA GLY A 244 -0.84 -4.39 -2.03
C GLY A 244 -2.08 -4.24 -2.90
N ALA A 245 -2.44 -3.00 -3.24
CA ALA A 245 -3.62 -2.72 -4.08
C ALA A 245 -3.51 -3.29 -5.50
N VAL A 246 -2.31 -3.49 -6.06
CA VAL A 246 -2.07 -3.90 -7.45
C VAL A 246 -2.87 -5.15 -7.84
N VAL A 247 -2.79 -6.21 -7.03
CA VAL A 247 -3.50 -7.47 -7.28
C VAL A 247 -5.01 -7.28 -7.19
N THR A 248 -5.48 -6.58 -6.17
CA THR A 248 -6.89 -6.29 -5.96
C THR A 248 -7.47 -5.43 -7.09
N GLU A 249 -6.77 -4.36 -7.47
CA GLU A 249 -7.16 -3.50 -8.58
C GLU A 249 -7.25 -4.26 -9.91
N THR A 250 -6.33 -5.22 -10.14
CA THR A 250 -6.33 -6.03 -11.35
C THR A 250 -7.51 -6.98 -11.37
N ILE A 251 -7.78 -7.70 -10.28
CA ILE A 251 -8.88 -8.68 -10.18
C ILE A 251 -10.24 -8.00 -10.35
N PHE A 252 -10.45 -6.91 -9.67
CA PHE A 252 -11.72 -6.17 -9.72
C PHE A 252 -11.80 -5.15 -10.86
N ALA A 253 -10.85 -5.15 -11.78
CA ALA A 253 -10.78 -4.17 -12.86
C ALA A 253 -10.89 -2.71 -12.36
N TRP A 254 -10.46 -2.44 -11.12
CA TRP A 254 -10.47 -1.12 -10.50
C TRP A 254 -9.49 -0.20 -11.23
N PRO A 255 -9.88 1.03 -11.63
CA PRO A 255 -9.05 1.89 -12.48
C PRO A 255 -7.97 2.63 -11.69
N GLY A 256 -7.21 1.91 -10.87
CA GLY A 256 -6.16 2.45 -10.04
C GLY A 256 -4.77 2.41 -10.67
N LEU A 257 -3.78 2.86 -9.90
CA LEU A 257 -2.39 2.99 -10.29
C LEU A 257 -1.70 1.63 -10.48
N GLY A 258 -1.99 0.66 -9.61
CA GLY A 258 -1.43 -0.69 -9.70
C GLY A 258 -1.88 -1.40 -10.98
N ARG A 259 -3.16 -1.33 -11.31
CA ARG A 259 -3.68 -1.87 -12.58
C ARG A 259 -3.08 -1.17 -13.78
N LEU A 260 -2.93 0.16 -13.74
CA LEU A 260 -2.27 0.91 -14.80
C LEU A 260 -0.83 0.41 -15.01
N THR A 261 -0.08 0.19 -13.92
CA THR A 261 1.30 -0.34 -13.96
C THR A 261 1.35 -1.72 -14.60
N VAL A 262 0.46 -2.64 -14.23
CA VAL A 262 0.39 -3.98 -14.83
C VAL A 262 0.06 -3.88 -16.33
N GLN A 263 -0.92 -3.05 -16.71
CA GLN A 263 -1.27 -2.83 -18.11
C GLN A 263 -0.12 -2.22 -18.91
N ALA A 264 0.60 -1.25 -18.35
CA ALA A 264 1.78 -0.66 -18.97
C ALA A 264 2.87 -1.71 -19.18
N LEU A 265 3.10 -2.57 -18.19
CA LEU A 265 4.09 -3.66 -18.28
C LEU A 265 3.74 -4.67 -19.38
N LEU A 266 2.48 -5.13 -19.40
CA LEU A 266 1.99 -6.08 -20.43
C LEU A 266 2.03 -5.49 -21.84
N ASN A 267 1.80 -4.18 -21.96
CA ASN A 267 1.88 -3.45 -23.24
C ASN A 267 3.30 -2.98 -23.56
N ARG A 268 4.28 -3.27 -22.69
CA ARG A 268 5.68 -2.82 -22.85
C ARG A 268 5.85 -1.30 -22.97
N ASP A 269 4.94 -0.53 -22.33
CA ASP A 269 4.97 0.93 -22.30
C ASP A 269 5.93 1.41 -21.20
N PHE A 270 7.23 1.41 -21.52
CA PHE A 270 8.28 1.67 -20.53
C PHE A 270 8.25 3.08 -19.94
N PRO A 271 7.98 4.17 -20.70
CA PRO A 271 7.79 5.48 -20.09
C PRO A 271 6.73 5.45 -19.00
N LEU A 272 5.58 4.82 -19.29
CA LEU A 272 4.49 4.71 -18.33
C LEU A 272 4.85 3.77 -17.16
N VAL A 273 5.57 2.66 -17.40
CA VAL A 273 6.08 1.79 -16.34
C VAL A 273 7.03 2.56 -15.43
N MET A 274 8.02 3.27 -16.02
CA MET A 274 8.98 4.07 -15.25
C MET A 274 8.27 5.13 -14.42
N ALA A 275 7.32 5.87 -15.01
CA ALA A 275 6.53 6.87 -14.30
C ALA A 275 5.74 6.26 -13.13
N ALA A 276 4.98 5.19 -13.39
CA ALA A 276 4.10 4.57 -12.40
C ALA A 276 4.88 3.94 -11.24
N VAL A 277 5.96 3.18 -11.52
CA VAL A 277 6.76 2.53 -10.47
C VAL A 277 7.56 3.56 -9.69
N SER A 278 8.16 4.55 -10.35
CA SER A 278 8.90 5.65 -9.69
C SER A 278 7.97 6.45 -8.78
N PHE A 279 6.81 6.84 -9.27
CA PHE A 279 5.82 7.58 -8.50
C PHE A 279 5.32 6.78 -7.30
N THR A 280 4.98 5.49 -7.49
CA THR A 280 4.55 4.61 -6.39
C THR A 280 5.64 4.48 -5.33
N SER A 281 6.92 4.31 -5.74
CA SER A 281 8.06 4.23 -4.82
C SER A 281 8.24 5.52 -4.01
N ILE A 282 8.10 6.68 -4.66
CA ILE A 282 8.19 7.99 -4.00
C ILE A 282 7.05 8.14 -2.99
N VAL A 283 5.80 7.87 -3.40
CA VAL A 283 4.63 7.97 -2.51
C VAL A 283 4.76 7.03 -1.32
N TYR A 284 5.16 5.78 -1.56
CA TYR A 284 5.40 4.80 -0.49
C TYR A 284 6.46 5.28 0.50
N THR A 285 7.58 5.79 0.01
CA THR A 285 8.68 6.29 0.85
C THR A 285 8.26 7.54 1.65
N LEU A 286 7.50 8.45 1.03
CA LEU A 286 6.95 9.62 1.72
C LEU A 286 5.91 9.23 2.79
N MET A 287 5.06 8.23 2.50
CA MET A 287 4.13 7.71 3.51
C MET A 287 4.87 7.11 4.71
N ASN A 288 5.93 6.33 4.48
CA ASN A 288 6.77 5.83 5.57
C ASN A 288 7.43 6.95 6.37
N LEU A 289 7.91 8.01 5.69
CA LEU A 289 8.44 9.19 6.38
C LEU A 289 7.37 9.85 7.27
N VAL A 290 6.14 10.03 6.76
CA VAL A 290 5.03 10.58 7.55
C VAL A 290 4.75 9.72 8.79
N VAL A 291 4.72 8.39 8.62
CA VAL A 291 4.53 7.45 9.73
C VAL A 291 5.67 7.53 10.74
N ASP A 292 6.92 7.60 10.29
CA ASP A 292 8.10 7.76 11.16
C ASP A 292 8.02 9.08 11.96
N LEU A 293 7.61 10.17 11.32
CA LEU A 293 7.44 11.46 11.98
C LEU A 293 6.31 11.45 13.01
N LEU A 294 5.18 10.82 12.68
CA LEU A 294 4.06 10.62 13.61
C LEU A 294 4.48 9.76 14.80
N TYR A 295 5.21 8.66 14.54
CA TYR A 295 5.74 7.80 15.59
C TYR A 295 6.68 8.56 16.53
N GLY A 296 7.63 9.30 15.97
CA GLY A 296 8.52 10.16 16.77
C GLY A 296 7.78 11.27 17.55
N TRP A 297 6.58 11.67 17.13
CA TRP A 297 5.73 12.60 17.86
C TRP A 297 4.93 11.92 18.98
N LEU A 298 4.42 10.70 18.75
CA LEU A 298 3.64 9.94 19.72
C LEU A 298 4.51 9.32 20.82
N ASP A 299 5.71 8.85 20.49
CA ASP A 299 6.65 8.26 21.44
C ASP A 299 7.99 9.02 21.46
N PRO A 300 8.18 9.92 22.45
CA PRO A 300 9.44 10.67 22.58
C PRO A 300 10.68 9.81 22.83
N ARG A 301 10.53 8.58 23.31
CA ARG A 301 11.65 7.67 23.62
C ARG A 301 12.40 7.24 22.35
N VAL A 302 11.70 7.12 21.24
CA VAL A 302 12.30 6.79 19.93
C VAL A 302 13.27 7.85 19.42
N ARG A 303 13.13 9.10 19.90
CA ARG A 303 14.00 10.23 19.51
C ARG A 303 15.36 10.23 20.21
N SER A 304 15.46 9.58 21.36
CA SER A 304 16.67 9.60 22.20
C SER A 304 17.67 8.50 21.85
N GLY A 305 17.36 7.58 20.93
CA GLY A 305 18.28 6.51 20.53
C GLY A 305 18.57 5.51 21.65
N ALA A 306 17.74 5.46 22.70
CA ALA A 306 17.86 4.52 23.81
C ALA A 306 17.01 3.27 23.52
#